data_4dcfef0e34c1d5fcf6b4b690379308a3
#
_entry.id   4dcfef0e34c1d5fcf6b4b690379308a3
#
_cell.length_a   1.000
_cell.length_b   1.000
_cell.length_c   1.000
_cell.angle_alpha   90.00
_cell.angle_beta   90.00
_cell.angle_gamma   90.00
#
_symmetry.space_group_name_H-M   'P 1'
#
loop_
_entity.id
_entity.type
_entity.pdbx_description
1 polymer ?
#
loop_
_entity_poly.entity_id
_entity_poly.type
_entity_poly.pdbx_seq_one_letter_code
_entity_poly.pdbx_strand_id
1 'polypeptide(L)'
;MPQWHPHREQKNLPDEFPVNPLFSRQGEVTIPRLRIGDQGMLPETAYQIIHDEIALDGNARLNLATFVTTWMEPDAKRLYGESFDKNMIDKDEYPQTAAIEERCVRILADLWNSPNPDTTMGVSTTGSSEACMLGGLALKRRWQKLRKSKGLSTDRPNIVFSSSVQVVWEKFANYWDVEPRYVNINADHPYLDPEGVINAVDENTIGVVPILGVTYTGVYEPIAAIAKALDELQEKTGLDIPIHVDAASGGFIAPFLQPDLIWDFRLPRVKSINVSGHKYGLVYPGLGWVIWREKEDLPEDLIFRVSYLGGNMPTFALNFSRPGAQVLLQYYNFLRLGKEGYYAVQKTSQENALFLSKEIGEMEAFEIIADGSDIPVLAWKLKEGYTPNWTLYDLSRQLRTYGWQVPGYPLPADMEEITIMRIVVRNGFSRDLAHLFMVNFKQAVEFLNSLDRPVLKDTKYDNGFHH
;
A
#
# COMPACT_ATOMS: atom_id res chain seq x y z
N MET A 1 -9.26 -23.68 -25.02
CA MET A 1 -9.80 -22.34 -25.35
C MET A 1 -10.89 -22.53 -26.37
N PRO A 2 -12.15 -22.10 -26.13
CA PRO A 2 -13.19 -22.15 -27.14
C PRO A 2 -12.84 -21.13 -28.24
N GLN A 3 -12.77 -21.58 -29.47
CA GLN A 3 -12.61 -20.71 -30.64
C GLN A 3 -13.85 -19.83 -30.78
N TRP A 4 -13.64 -18.54 -30.65
CA TRP A 4 -14.67 -17.53 -30.85
C TRP A 4 -14.85 -17.29 -32.35
N HIS A 5 -16.04 -17.62 -32.92
CA HIS A 5 -16.36 -17.34 -34.30
C HIS A 5 -16.96 -15.92 -34.41
N PRO A 6 -16.31 -15.00 -35.13
CA PRO A 6 -16.74 -13.58 -35.17
C PRO A 6 -17.89 -13.26 -36.13
N HIS A 7 -18.51 -14.22 -36.76
CA HIS A 7 -19.60 -13.97 -37.71
C HIS A 7 -20.78 -14.91 -37.44
N ARG A 8 -21.65 -14.53 -36.51
CA ARG A 8 -23.07 -14.85 -36.63
C ARG A 8 -23.73 -13.65 -37.30
N GLU A 9 -24.23 -13.88 -38.53
CA GLU A 9 -25.16 -12.96 -39.19
C GLU A 9 -26.29 -12.61 -38.20
N GLN A 10 -26.53 -11.32 -38.02
CA GLN A 10 -27.71 -10.83 -37.31
C GLN A 10 -28.92 -11.29 -38.09
N LYS A 11 -29.56 -12.36 -37.68
CA LYS A 11 -30.94 -12.67 -38.10
C LYS A 11 -31.78 -11.57 -37.49
N ASN A 12 -32.45 -10.78 -38.35
CA ASN A 12 -33.53 -9.89 -37.99
C ASN A 12 -34.57 -10.68 -37.18
N LEU A 13 -34.56 -10.48 -35.88
CA LEU A 13 -35.65 -10.98 -35.02
C LEU A 13 -36.90 -10.19 -35.35
N PRO A 14 -38.09 -10.83 -35.44
CA PRO A 14 -39.32 -10.11 -35.72
C PRO A 14 -39.58 -9.07 -34.63
N ASP A 15 -40.08 -7.91 -35.04
CA ASP A 15 -40.40 -6.75 -34.18
C ASP A 15 -41.52 -6.99 -33.11
N GLU A 16 -42.02 -8.22 -32.97
CA GLU A 16 -43.08 -8.56 -32.03
C GLU A 16 -42.67 -9.65 -31.06
N PHE A 17 -41.90 -9.30 -30.03
CA PHE A 17 -41.90 -10.08 -28.81
C PHE A 17 -42.83 -9.41 -27.79
N PRO A 18 -43.97 -10.05 -27.42
CA PRO A 18 -44.98 -9.43 -26.57
C PRO A 18 -44.58 -9.30 -25.10
N VAL A 19 -43.41 -9.81 -24.69
CA VAL A 19 -42.90 -9.67 -23.33
C VAL A 19 -41.38 -9.49 -23.40
N ASN A 20 -40.91 -8.25 -23.25
CA ASN A 20 -39.49 -8.02 -22.98
C ASN A 20 -39.16 -8.51 -21.56
N PRO A 21 -38.10 -9.33 -21.37
CA PRO A 21 -37.57 -9.54 -20.03
C PRO A 21 -37.28 -8.18 -19.39
N LEU A 22 -37.58 -8.04 -18.08
CA LEU A 22 -37.45 -6.80 -17.34
C LEU A 22 -36.06 -6.12 -17.49
N PHE A 23 -35.05 -6.87 -17.91
CA PHE A 23 -33.65 -6.43 -18.03
C PHE A 23 -33.06 -6.56 -19.44
N SER A 24 -33.83 -6.93 -20.47
CA SER A 24 -33.39 -6.91 -21.85
C SER A 24 -34.00 -5.72 -22.59
N ARG A 25 -33.19 -4.87 -23.18
CA ARG A 25 -33.67 -3.82 -24.11
C ARG A 25 -33.74 -4.39 -25.51
N GLN A 26 -34.73 -3.97 -26.29
CA GLN A 26 -34.82 -4.28 -27.72
C GLN A 26 -33.57 -3.80 -28.45
N GLY A 27 -32.97 -4.67 -29.26
CA GLY A 27 -31.67 -4.45 -29.89
C GLY A 27 -30.54 -4.93 -28.98
N GLU A 28 -30.23 -6.22 -29.05
CA GLU A 28 -29.04 -6.76 -28.36
C GLU A 28 -27.80 -5.99 -28.79
N VAL A 29 -27.34 -5.13 -27.91
CA VAL A 29 -26.06 -4.50 -28.06
C VAL A 29 -25.01 -5.54 -27.68
N THR A 30 -24.28 -6.03 -28.65
CA THR A 30 -23.12 -6.89 -28.35
C THR A 30 -22.15 -6.08 -27.54
N ILE A 31 -21.92 -6.49 -26.27
CA ILE A 31 -20.96 -5.82 -25.38
C ILE A 31 -19.56 -5.98 -25.98
N PRO A 32 -18.90 -4.89 -26.40
CA PRO A 32 -17.59 -4.97 -27.01
C PRO A 32 -16.55 -5.35 -25.96
N ARG A 33 -15.92 -6.52 -26.13
CA ARG A 33 -14.87 -7.01 -25.22
C ARG A 33 -13.46 -6.94 -25.79
N LEU A 34 -13.33 -6.97 -27.12
CA LEU A 34 -12.05 -7.07 -27.81
C LEU A 34 -11.80 -5.95 -28.80
N ARG A 35 -12.81 -5.26 -29.26
CA ARG A 35 -12.77 -4.20 -30.26
C ARG A 35 -13.76 -3.11 -29.89
N ILE A 36 -13.47 -1.89 -30.29
CA ILE A 36 -14.46 -0.81 -30.26
C ILE A 36 -15.56 -1.16 -31.25
N GLY A 37 -16.81 -1.05 -30.83
CA GLY A 37 -17.97 -1.25 -31.72
C GLY A 37 -18.01 -0.18 -32.81
N ASP A 38 -18.54 -0.54 -33.99
CA ASP A 38 -18.67 0.40 -35.11
C ASP A 38 -19.69 1.53 -34.80
N GLN A 39 -20.61 1.28 -33.89
CA GLN A 39 -21.61 2.25 -33.42
C GLN A 39 -21.53 2.40 -31.90
N GLY A 40 -21.79 3.62 -31.41
CA GLY A 40 -21.95 3.89 -29.99
C GLY A 40 -23.30 3.39 -29.46
N MET A 41 -23.45 3.38 -28.15
CA MET A 41 -24.69 3.11 -27.45
C MET A 41 -25.17 4.33 -26.66
N LEU A 42 -26.40 4.31 -26.19
CA LEU A 42 -26.91 5.37 -25.32
C LEU A 42 -26.09 5.44 -24.00
N PRO A 43 -25.84 6.64 -23.46
CA PRO A 43 -25.10 6.79 -22.21
C PRO A 43 -25.66 5.97 -21.04
N GLU A 44 -26.99 5.91 -20.92
CA GLU A 44 -27.67 5.15 -19.86
C GLU A 44 -27.47 3.63 -20.04
N THR A 45 -27.40 3.15 -21.28
CA THR A 45 -27.12 1.74 -21.58
C THR A 45 -25.68 1.40 -21.22
N ALA A 46 -24.73 2.24 -21.60
CA ALA A 46 -23.32 2.07 -21.25
C ALA A 46 -23.12 2.10 -19.72
N TYR A 47 -23.75 3.06 -19.05
CA TYR A 47 -23.75 3.13 -17.59
C TYR A 47 -24.27 1.84 -16.96
N GLN A 48 -25.48 1.37 -17.39
CA GLN A 48 -26.11 0.20 -16.80
C GLN A 48 -25.28 -1.07 -16.97
N ILE A 49 -24.70 -1.28 -18.15
CA ILE A 49 -23.83 -2.43 -18.43
C ILE A 49 -22.65 -2.46 -17.47
N ILE A 50 -21.94 -1.33 -17.32
CA ILE A 50 -20.78 -1.22 -16.44
C ILE A 50 -21.21 -1.37 -14.97
N HIS A 51 -22.28 -0.69 -14.58
CA HIS A 51 -22.82 -0.74 -13.22
C HIS A 51 -23.21 -2.17 -12.80
N ASP A 52 -23.86 -2.92 -13.69
CA ASP A 52 -24.27 -4.30 -13.39
C ASP A 52 -23.03 -5.23 -13.31
N GLU A 53 -22.01 -4.99 -14.12
CA GLU A 53 -20.78 -5.77 -14.09
C GLU A 53 -20.00 -5.52 -12.79
N ILE A 54 -19.82 -4.27 -12.37
CA ILE A 54 -19.12 -3.93 -11.11
C ILE A 54 -19.93 -4.32 -9.85
N ALA A 55 -21.25 -4.52 -9.96
CA ALA A 55 -22.07 -5.04 -8.87
C ALA A 55 -21.70 -6.49 -8.49
N LEU A 56 -20.98 -7.21 -9.36
CA LEU A 56 -20.43 -8.55 -9.08
C LEU A 56 -19.13 -8.50 -8.27
N ASP A 57 -18.54 -7.32 -8.10
CA ASP A 57 -17.34 -7.14 -7.26
C ASP A 57 -17.65 -7.45 -5.79
N GLY A 58 -16.61 -7.82 -5.05
CA GLY A 58 -16.73 -8.12 -3.63
C GLY A 58 -17.12 -6.90 -2.78
N ASN A 59 -17.72 -7.15 -1.62
CA ASN A 59 -18.01 -6.10 -0.65
C ASN A 59 -16.73 -5.60 0.01
N ALA A 60 -16.32 -4.38 -0.30
CA ALA A 60 -15.10 -3.76 0.21
C ALA A 60 -15.03 -3.70 1.75
N ARG A 61 -16.17 -3.65 2.47
CA ARG A 61 -16.20 -3.66 3.96
C ARG A 61 -15.81 -5.00 4.56
N LEU A 62 -16.01 -6.10 3.83
CA LEU A 62 -15.68 -7.46 4.25
C LEU A 62 -14.30 -7.90 3.75
N ASN A 63 -13.62 -7.06 2.96
CA ASN A 63 -12.25 -7.31 2.52
C ASN A 63 -11.27 -6.85 3.59
N LEU A 64 -10.73 -7.79 4.36
CA LEU A 64 -9.73 -7.56 5.40
C LEU A 64 -8.29 -7.83 4.92
N ALA A 65 -8.12 -8.05 3.61
CA ALA A 65 -6.80 -8.30 2.99
C ALA A 65 -6.06 -7.02 2.62
N THR A 66 -6.79 -5.96 2.24
CA THR A 66 -6.20 -4.74 1.66
C THR A 66 -6.05 -3.61 2.67
N PHE A 67 -4.98 -2.84 2.51
CA PHE A 67 -4.73 -1.60 3.26
C PHE A 67 -5.47 -0.39 2.69
N VAL A 68 -5.98 -0.47 1.47
CA VAL A 68 -6.50 0.68 0.73
C VAL A 68 -7.84 1.14 1.32
N THR A 69 -8.00 2.46 1.47
CA THR A 69 -9.24 3.11 1.92
C THR A 69 -10.35 2.92 0.89
N THR A 70 -11.51 2.46 1.35
CA THR A 70 -12.69 2.20 0.51
C THR A 70 -13.91 3.03 0.92
N TRP A 71 -13.75 3.91 1.89
CA TRP A 71 -14.83 4.75 2.38
C TRP A 71 -14.34 6.17 2.71
N MET A 72 -15.10 7.17 2.29
CA MET A 72 -14.97 8.57 2.69
C MET A 72 -16.36 9.17 2.92
N GLU A 73 -16.42 10.29 3.63
CA GLU A 73 -17.64 11.03 3.92
C GLU A 73 -18.36 11.52 2.64
N PRO A 74 -19.68 11.78 2.69
CA PRO A 74 -20.44 12.26 1.52
C PRO A 74 -19.88 13.54 0.91
N ASP A 75 -19.43 14.50 1.72
CA ASP A 75 -18.84 15.75 1.23
C ASP A 75 -17.50 15.54 0.52
N ALA A 76 -16.70 14.59 0.97
CA ALA A 76 -15.49 14.20 0.25
C ALA A 76 -15.81 13.58 -1.12
N LYS A 77 -16.86 12.75 -1.22
CA LYS A 77 -17.32 12.20 -2.51
C LYS A 77 -17.82 13.28 -3.46
N ARG A 78 -18.55 14.28 -2.92
CA ARG A 78 -18.99 15.44 -3.71
C ARG A 78 -17.79 16.22 -4.24
N LEU A 79 -16.82 16.56 -3.36
CA LEU A 79 -15.60 17.23 -3.75
C LEU A 79 -14.81 16.43 -4.82
N TYR A 80 -14.75 15.11 -4.68
CA TYR A 80 -14.13 14.23 -5.66
C TYR A 80 -14.80 14.36 -7.04
N GLY A 81 -16.15 14.29 -7.08
CA GLY A 81 -16.93 14.44 -8.30
C GLY A 81 -16.78 15.82 -8.97
N GLU A 82 -16.58 16.88 -8.17
CA GLU A 82 -16.37 18.25 -8.65
C GLU A 82 -14.92 18.53 -9.11
N SER A 83 -13.97 17.60 -8.86
CA SER A 83 -12.53 17.83 -9.05
C SER A 83 -11.79 16.73 -9.79
N PHE A 84 -12.45 15.71 -10.32
CA PHE A 84 -11.78 14.62 -11.03
C PHE A 84 -11.13 15.05 -12.36
N ASP A 85 -11.44 16.24 -12.87
CA ASP A 85 -10.81 16.88 -14.04
C ASP A 85 -9.43 17.50 -13.73
N LYS A 86 -9.05 17.65 -12.45
CA LYS A 86 -7.80 18.33 -12.06
C LYS A 86 -6.57 17.48 -12.40
N ASN A 87 -5.66 18.05 -13.21
CA ASN A 87 -4.40 17.44 -13.60
C ASN A 87 -3.24 18.14 -12.89
N MET A 88 -2.46 17.39 -12.09
CA MET A 88 -1.41 17.96 -11.24
C MET A 88 -0.24 18.59 -11.98
N ILE A 89 -0.02 18.25 -13.27
CA ILE A 89 1.05 18.87 -14.04
C ILE A 89 0.67 20.27 -14.55
N ASP A 90 -0.62 20.55 -14.73
CA ASP A 90 -1.12 21.80 -15.31
C ASP A 90 -1.26 22.89 -14.24
N LYS A 91 -0.13 23.28 -13.66
CA LYS A 91 -0.10 24.23 -12.53
C LYS A 91 -0.55 25.63 -12.90
N ASP A 92 -0.47 26.00 -14.18
CA ASP A 92 -0.96 27.27 -14.68
C ASP A 92 -2.49 27.30 -14.77
N GLU A 93 -3.09 26.20 -15.21
CA GLU A 93 -4.54 26.02 -15.26
C GLU A 93 -5.14 25.81 -13.85
N TYR A 94 -4.43 25.03 -12.99
CA TYR A 94 -4.88 24.67 -11.65
C TYR A 94 -3.95 25.16 -10.53
N PRO A 95 -3.69 26.48 -10.41
CA PRO A 95 -2.72 27.01 -9.45
C PRO A 95 -3.15 26.76 -7.98
N GLN A 96 -4.46 26.70 -7.72
CA GLN A 96 -4.95 26.40 -6.37
C GLN A 96 -4.75 24.93 -5.99
N THR A 97 -4.92 24.00 -6.94
CA THR A 97 -4.63 22.58 -6.71
C THR A 97 -3.14 22.35 -6.46
N ALA A 98 -2.27 23.05 -7.20
CA ALA A 98 -0.83 23.05 -6.96
C ALA A 98 -0.45 23.61 -5.58
N ALA A 99 -1.06 24.74 -5.18
CA ALA A 99 -0.86 25.32 -3.86
C ALA A 99 -1.35 24.41 -2.73
N ILE A 100 -2.41 23.65 -2.94
CA ILE A 100 -2.91 22.66 -1.98
C ILE A 100 -1.94 21.48 -1.87
N GLU A 101 -1.38 20.99 -2.97
CA GLU A 101 -0.31 19.98 -2.94
C GLU A 101 0.85 20.43 -2.03
N GLU A 102 1.32 21.67 -2.24
CA GLU A 102 2.42 22.23 -1.45
C GLU A 102 2.07 22.33 0.05
N ARG A 103 0.82 22.73 0.37
CA ARG A 103 0.34 22.73 1.77
C ARG A 103 0.36 21.32 2.36
N CYS A 104 -0.09 20.29 1.63
CA CYS A 104 -0.04 18.90 2.09
C CYS A 104 1.40 18.45 2.34
N VAL A 105 2.34 18.81 1.47
CA VAL A 105 3.77 18.51 1.65
C VAL A 105 4.30 19.12 2.95
N ARG A 106 4.00 20.40 3.21
CA ARG A 106 4.43 21.09 4.44
C ARG A 106 3.79 20.51 5.69
N ILE A 107 2.50 20.15 5.64
CA ILE A 107 1.79 19.49 6.74
C ILE A 107 2.43 18.15 7.07
N LEU A 108 2.78 17.33 6.06
CA LEU A 108 3.45 16.05 6.25
C LEU A 108 4.88 16.22 6.77
N ALA A 109 5.60 17.23 6.28
CA ALA A 109 6.94 17.56 6.76
C ALA A 109 6.93 17.94 8.26
N ASP A 110 5.96 18.78 8.68
CA ASP A 110 5.75 19.13 10.09
C ASP A 110 5.36 17.90 10.92
N LEU A 111 4.42 17.12 10.42
CA LEU A 111 3.94 15.90 11.08
C LEU A 111 5.07 14.88 11.34
N TRP A 112 6.08 14.83 10.46
CA TRP A 112 7.25 13.95 10.56
C TRP A 112 8.51 14.67 11.05
N ASN A 113 8.33 15.81 11.75
CA ASN A 113 9.40 16.53 12.42
C ASN A 113 10.58 16.94 11.51
N SER A 114 10.27 17.40 10.29
CA SER A 114 11.28 17.99 9.41
C SER A 114 11.92 19.22 10.12
N PRO A 115 13.26 19.40 10.01
CA PRO A 115 13.90 20.57 10.62
C PRO A 115 13.45 21.90 10.02
N ASN A 116 13.00 21.89 8.75
CA ASN A 116 12.56 23.09 8.03
C ASN A 116 11.30 22.78 7.19
N PRO A 117 10.11 22.61 7.81
CA PRO A 117 8.89 22.21 7.08
C PRO A 117 8.51 23.18 5.96
N ASP A 118 8.78 24.48 6.13
CA ASP A 118 8.43 25.53 5.15
C ASP A 118 9.22 25.45 3.84
N THR A 119 10.41 24.85 3.86
CA THR A 119 11.32 24.74 2.71
C THR A 119 11.55 23.30 2.24
N THR A 120 10.94 22.35 2.94
CA THR A 120 11.00 20.92 2.62
C THR A 120 10.49 20.65 1.21
N MET A 121 11.18 19.78 0.49
CA MET A 121 10.76 19.31 -0.82
C MET A 121 9.93 18.04 -0.69
N GLY A 122 8.88 17.95 -1.49
CA GLY A 122 8.03 16.77 -1.56
C GLY A 122 7.08 16.84 -2.74
N VAL A 123 6.40 15.72 -3.00
CA VAL A 123 5.44 15.63 -4.09
C VAL A 123 4.38 14.57 -3.82
N SER A 124 3.17 14.81 -4.32
CA SER A 124 2.15 13.78 -4.45
C SER A 124 2.51 12.79 -5.57
N THR A 125 2.14 11.55 -5.39
CA THR A 125 2.33 10.47 -6.35
C THR A 125 1.04 9.68 -6.52
N THR A 126 0.94 8.83 -7.53
CA THR A 126 -0.22 7.96 -7.73
C THR A 126 -0.33 6.80 -6.72
N GLY A 127 0.62 6.70 -5.83
CA GLY A 127 0.69 5.73 -4.73
C GLY A 127 2.12 5.60 -4.21
N SER A 128 2.29 4.87 -3.09
CA SER A 128 3.61 4.66 -2.50
C SER A 128 4.61 4.02 -3.46
N SER A 129 4.18 3.22 -4.42
CA SER A 129 5.14 2.61 -5.37
C SER A 129 5.91 3.68 -6.15
N GLU A 130 5.24 4.71 -6.65
CA GLU A 130 5.92 5.85 -7.28
C GLU A 130 6.77 6.63 -6.27
N ALA A 131 6.27 6.83 -5.05
CA ALA A 131 6.97 7.52 -3.98
C ALA A 131 8.27 6.80 -3.58
N CYS A 132 8.25 5.47 -3.44
CA CYS A 132 9.42 4.62 -3.20
C CYS A 132 10.44 4.74 -4.34
N MET A 133 9.97 4.69 -5.61
CA MET A 133 10.85 4.87 -6.77
C MET A 133 11.59 6.20 -6.73
N LEU A 134 10.89 7.29 -6.41
CA LEU A 134 11.50 8.62 -6.29
C LEU A 134 12.48 8.72 -5.12
N GLY A 135 12.15 8.14 -3.96
CA GLY A 135 13.04 8.05 -2.81
C GLY A 135 14.32 7.29 -3.14
N GLY A 136 14.19 6.11 -3.73
CA GLY A 136 15.32 5.28 -4.17
C GLY A 136 16.19 5.94 -5.24
N LEU A 137 15.56 6.62 -6.22
CA LEU A 137 16.29 7.39 -7.25
C LEU A 137 17.09 8.53 -6.63
N ALA A 138 16.54 9.25 -5.67
CA ALA A 138 17.26 10.32 -4.97
C ALA A 138 18.47 9.77 -4.24
N LEU A 139 18.35 8.62 -3.53
CA LEU A 139 19.48 7.93 -2.90
C LEU A 139 20.56 7.54 -3.93
N LYS A 140 20.15 6.93 -5.06
CA LYS A 140 21.09 6.52 -6.12
C LYS A 140 21.82 7.72 -6.70
N ARG A 141 21.15 8.81 -7.02
CA ARG A 141 21.77 10.03 -7.58
C ARG A 141 22.69 10.72 -6.59
N ARG A 142 22.29 10.79 -5.29
CA ARG A 142 23.14 11.30 -4.22
C ARG A 142 24.46 10.49 -4.13
N TRP A 143 24.36 9.16 -4.08
CA TRP A 143 25.50 8.26 -4.05
C TRP A 143 26.39 8.43 -5.30
N GLN A 144 25.80 8.46 -6.51
CA GLN A 144 26.54 8.67 -7.76
C GLN A 144 27.28 10.01 -7.75
N LYS A 145 26.64 11.08 -7.30
CA LYS A 145 27.26 12.42 -7.21
C LYS A 145 28.47 12.39 -6.25
N LEU A 146 28.33 11.76 -5.08
CA LEU A 146 29.40 11.63 -4.10
C LEU A 146 30.58 10.81 -4.66
N ARG A 147 30.31 9.68 -5.30
CA ARG A 147 31.36 8.82 -5.89
C ARG A 147 32.10 9.54 -7.01
N LYS A 148 31.39 10.17 -7.93
CA LYS A 148 31.96 10.96 -9.02
C LYS A 148 32.84 12.10 -8.53
N SER A 149 32.46 12.80 -7.47
CA SER A 149 33.28 13.87 -6.87
C SER A 149 34.59 13.38 -6.31
N LYS A 150 34.67 12.09 -5.98
CA LYS A 150 35.90 11.40 -5.50
C LYS A 150 36.64 10.64 -6.61
N GLY A 151 36.19 10.71 -7.88
CA GLY A 151 36.75 9.96 -9.00
C GLY A 151 36.54 8.44 -8.93
N LEU A 152 35.53 7.99 -8.20
CA LEU A 152 35.21 6.56 -7.99
C LEU A 152 34.16 6.09 -8.97
N SER A 153 34.17 4.77 -9.30
CA SER A 153 33.14 4.13 -10.14
C SER A 153 31.75 4.19 -9.51
N THR A 154 30.73 4.21 -10.36
CA THR A 154 29.30 4.19 -9.99
C THR A 154 28.54 2.98 -10.56
N ASP A 155 29.26 1.89 -10.90
CA ASP A 155 28.75 0.78 -11.72
C ASP A 155 28.00 -0.28 -10.92
N ARG A 156 28.16 -0.35 -9.62
CA ARG A 156 27.59 -1.40 -8.77
C ARG A 156 26.84 -0.85 -7.55
N PRO A 157 25.81 -0.04 -7.75
CA PRO A 157 24.98 0.41 -6.63
C PRO A 157 24.25 -0.75 -6.00
N ASN A 158 24.18 -0.79 -4.67
CA ASN A 158 23.32 -1.72 -3.94
C ASN A 158 22.43 -1.00 -2.93
N ILE A 159 21.36 -1.65 -2.51
CA ILE A 159 20.40 -1.14 -1.53
C ILE A 159 20.05 -2.25 -0.54
N VAL A 160 19.92 -1.90 0.74
CA VAL A 160 19.70 -2.86 1.82
C VAL A 160 18.29 -2.71 2.39
N PHE A 161 17.59 -3.83 2.54
CA PHE A 161 16.28 -3.95 3.19
C PHE A 161 16.06 -5.38 3.72
N SER A 162 15.00 -5.61 4.51
CA SER A 162 14.67 -6.95 4.99
C SER A 162 14.07 -7.83 3.88
N SER A 163 14.10 -9.15 4.05
CA SER A 163 13.36 -10.08 3.18
C SER A 163 11.84 -9.91 3.25
N SER A 164 11.32 -9.18 4.26
CA SER A 164 9.90 -8.79 4.37
C SER A 164 9.51 -7.57 3.54
N VAL A 165 10.40 -7.09 2.68
CA VAL A 165 10.19 -5.89 1.86
C VAL A 165 8.98 -6.04 0.94
N GLN A 166 8.31 -4.93 0.65
CA GLN A 166 7.24 -4.89 -0.33
C GLN A 166 7.84 -4.94 -1.75
N VAL A 167 7.18 -5.67 -2.65
CA VAL A 167 7.62 -5.91 -4.05
C VAL A 167 8.07 -4.66 -4.82
N VAL A 168 7.63 -3.47 -4.41
CA VAL A 168 8.06 -2.22 -5.05
C VAL A 168 9.57 -2.01 -4.99
N TRP A 169 10.23 -2.44 -3.90
CA TRP A 169 11.67 -2.29 -3.76
C TRP A 169 12.45 -3.29 -4.60
N GLU A 170 11.89 -4.50 -4.80
CA GLU A 170 12.41 -5.47 -5.78
C GLU A 170 12.28 -4.92 -7.20
N LYS A 171 11.13 -4.31 -7.53
CA LYS A 171 10.94 -3.60 -8.81
C LYS A 171 11.90 -2.43 -8.96
N PHE A 172 12.12 -1.64 -7.89
CA PHE A 172 13.10 -0.56 -7.91
C PHE A 172 14.50 -1.08 -8.24
N ALA A 173 14.93 -2.12 -7.52
CA ALA A 173 16.23 -2.75 -7.72
C ALA A 173 16.41 -3.23 -9.17
N ASN A 174 15.40 -3.94 -9.69
CA ASN A 174 15.41 -4.48 -11.05
C ASN A 174 15.36 -3.37 -12.13
N TYR A 175 14.42 -2.40 -12.02
CA TYR A 175 14.22 -1.38 -13.06
C TYR A 175 15.34 -0.35 -13.13
N TRP A 176 16.05 -0.14 -12.04
CA TRP A 176 17.08 0.89 -11.95
C TRP A 176 18.50 0.32 -11.81
N ASP A 177 18.71 -0.97 -12.10
CA ASP A 177 20.01 -1.65 -12.03
C ASP A 177 20.71 -1.39 -10.68
N VAL A 178 20.04 -1.71 -9.59
CA VAL A 178 20.55 -1.64 -8.22
C VAL A 178 20.53 -3.05 -7.64
N GLU A 179 21.64 -3.52 -7.11
CA GLU A 179 21.72 -4.83 -6.46
C GLU A 179 20.91 -4.83 -5.15
N PRO A 180 19.85 -5.68 -5.03
CA PRO A 180 19.15 -5.82 -3.76
C PRO A 180 19.98 -6.65 -2.78
N ARG A 181 20.13 -6.16 -1.55
CA ARG A 181 20.76 -6.90 -0.46
C ARG A 181 19.73 -7.13 0.64
N TYR A 182 19.36 -8.39 0.79
CA TYR A 182 18.38 -8.81 1.76
C TYR A 182 19.05 -9.12 3.10
N VAL A 183 18.51 -8.56 4.18
CA VAL A 183 18.73 -9.03 5.53
C VAL A 183 17.58 -9.98 5.84
N ASN A 184 17.88 -11.27 5.94
CA ASN A 184 16.87 -12.29 6.12
C ASN A 184 16.27 -12.23 7.52
N ILE A 185 14.93 -12.32 7.59
CA ILE A 185 14.23 -12.45 8.86
C ILE A 185 14.28 -13.90 9.34
N ASN A 186 14.19 -14.08 10.65
CA ASN A 186 14.09 -15.39 11.30
C ASN A 186 13.22 -15.29 12.56
N ALA A 187 13.05 -16.40 13.27
CA ALA A 187 12.19 -16.44 14.45
C ALA A 187 12.66 -15.49 15.57
N ASP A 188 13.98 -15.29 15.73
CA ASP A 188 14.58 -14.42 16.73
C ASP A 188 14.56 -12.95 16.31
N HIS A 189 14.65 -12.69 14.98
CA HIS A 189 14.66 -11.38 14.35
C HIS A 189 13.63 -11.31 13.21
N PRO A 190 12.32 -11.13 13.53
CA PRO A 190 11.24 -11.11 12.54
C PRO A 190 11.12 -9.76 11.78
N TYR A 191 12.17 -8.94 11.83
CA TYR A 191 12.28 -7.60 11.23
C TYR A 191 13.72 -7.29 10.83
N LEU A 192 13.93 -6.19 10.10
CA LEU A 192 15.25 -5.71 9.71
C LEU A 192 16.14 -5.49 10.95
N ASP A 193 17.16 -6.35 11.10
CA ASP A 193 18.07 -6.33 12.24
C ASP A 193 19.24 -5.35 12.00
N PRO A 194 19.58 -4.48 12.99
CA PRO A 194 20.71 -3.55 12.88
C PRO A 194 22.06 -4.22 12.59
N GLU A 195 22.34 -5.39 13.18
CA GLU A 195 23.60 -6.12 12.94
C GLU A 195 23.63 -6.66 11.49
N GLY A 196 22.52 -7.23 11.01
CA GLY A 196 22.37 -7.67 9.63
C GLY A 196 22.55 -6.52 8.64
N VAL A 197 22.03 -5.32 8.95
CA VAL A 197 22.26 -4.12 8.13
C VAL A 197 23.75 -3.79 8.04
N ILE A 198 24.49 -3.75 9.18
CA ILE A 198 25.92 -3.44 9.20
C ILE A 198 26.74 -4.44 8.37
N ASN A 199 26.35 -5.71 8.41
CA ASN A 199 27.01 -6.77 7.63
C ASN A 199 26.70 -6.69 6.12
N ALA A 200 25.57 -6.07 5.73
CA ALA A 200 25.12 -5.98 4.35
C ALA A 200 25.58 -4.71 3.62
N VAL A 201 25.95 -3.64 4.34
CA VAL A 201 26.35 -2.35 3.73
C VAL A 201 27.81 -2.31 3.35
N ASP A 202 28.12 -1.59 2.28
CA ASP A 202 29.49 -1.28 1.82
C ASP A 202 29.57 0.12 1.16
N GLU A 203 30.68 0.45 0.52
CA GLU A 203 30.88 1.73 -0.17
C GLU A 203 30.00 1.90 -1.43
N ASN A 204 29.34 0.83 -1.90
CA ASN A 204 28.42 0.85 -3.02
C ASN A 204 26.95 0.94 -2.58
N THR A 205 26.70 0.94 -1.28
CA THR A 205 25.34 1.04 -0.74
C THR A 205 24.79 2.46 -0.92
N ILE A 206 23.69 2.56 -1.67
CA ILE A 206 23.01 3.85 -1.90
C ILE A 206 22.16 4.27 -0.70
N GLY A 207 21.71 3.31 0.11
CA GLY A 207 20.92 3.53 1.31
C GLY A 207 20.34 2.26 1.90
N VAL A 208 19.76 2.40 3.08
CA VAL A 208 18.99 1.37 3.79
C VAL A 208 17.52 1.77 3.82
N VAL A 209 16.63 0.81 3.66
CA VAL A 209 15.16 1.03 3.62
C VAL A 209 14.47 0.23 4.72
N PRO A 210 14.43 0.73 5.95
CA PRO A 210 13.55 0.17 6.96
C PRO A 210 12.09 0.54 6.72
N ILE A 211 11.18 -0.36 7.15
CA ILE A 211 9.74 -0.25 6.92
C ILE A 211 9.02 0.09 8.22
N LEU A 212 8.23 1.15 8.20
CA LEU A 212 7.31 1.49 9.28
C LEU A 212 5.94 0.86 9.03
N GLY A 213 5.78 -0.40 9.41
CA GLY A 213 4.59 -1.20 9.18
C GLY A 213 4.74 -2.17 8.02
N VAL A 214 5.48 -3.26 8.27
CA VAL A 214 5.74 -4.36 7.33
C VAL A 214 4.44 -4.94 6.77
N THR A 215 4.39 -5.18 5.47
CA THR A 215 3.17 -5.66 4.79
C THR A 215 2.70 -7.01 5.31
N TYR A 216 3.63 -7.90 5.68
CA TYR A 216 3.31 -9.26 6.13
C TYR A 216 2.65 -9.29 7.51
N THR A 217 3.14 -8.48 8.45
CA THR A 217 2.77 -8.59 9.88
C THR A 217 2.27 -7.27 10.48
N GLY A 218 2.60 -6.14 9.87
CA GLY A 218 2.27 -4.81 10.41
C GLY A 218 3.29 -4.26 11.42
N VAL A 219 4.33 -5.01 11.77
CA VAL A 219 5.33 -4.59 12.76
C VAL A 219 6.19 -3.42 12.24
N TYR A 220 6.71 -2.61 13.16
CA TYR A 220 7.69 -1.58 12.87
C TYR A 220 9.11 -2.16 12.91
N GLU A 221 9.89 -1.88 11.88
CA GLU A 221 11.32 -2.14 11.93
C GLU A 221 12.04 -1.09 12.80
N PRO A 222 13.15 -1.44 13.49
CA PRO A 222 13.78 -0.61 14.53
C PRO A 222 14.62 0.54 13.94
N ILE A 223 13.97 1.51 13.30
CA ILE A 223 14.60 2.60 12.51
C ILE A 223 15.64 3.38 13.31
N ALA A 224 15.33 3.72 14.57
CA ALA A 224 16.26 4.45 15.43
C ALA A 224 17.53 3.64 15.77
N ALA A 225 17.37 2.33 16.01
CA ALA A 225 18.51 1.45 16.28
C ALA A 225 19.39 1.25 15.03
N ILE A 226 18.77 1.11 13.86
CA ILE A 226 19.47 1.05 12.56
C ILE A 226 20.22 2.35 12.31
N ALA A 227 19.61 3.51 12.53
CA ALA A 227 20.27 4.81 12.37
C ALA A 227 21.48 4.93 13.28
N LYS A 228 21.36 4.54 14.56
CA LYS A 228 22.46 4.53 15.52
C LYS A 228 23.60 3.60 15.09
N ALA A 229 23.29 2.38 14.66
CA ALA A 229 24.31 1.44 14.19
C ALA A 229 25.08 1.98 12.97
N LEU A 230 24.38 2.63 12.04
CA LEU A 230 25.01 3.29 10.88
C LEU A 230 25.82 4.54 11.28
N ASP A 231 25.45 5.28 12.33
CA ASP A 231 26.26 6.37 12.88
C ASP A 231 27.57 5.84 13.46
N GLU A 232 27.53 4.77 14.25
CA GLU A 232 28.70 4.09 14.79
C GLU A 232 29.60 3.50 13.69
N LEU A 233 29.01 2.98 12.60
CA LEU A 233 29.76 2.52 11.43
C LEU A 233 30.50 3.68 10.76
N GLN A 234 29.83 4.81 10.57
CA GLN A 234 30.41 5.99 9.95
C GLN A 234 31.57 6.54 10.77
N GLU A 235 31.47 6.57 12.09
CA GLU A 235 32.59 6.99 12.98
C GLU A 235 33.81 6.09 12.82
N LYS A 236 33.63 4.78 12.63
CA LYS A 236 34.70 3.78 12.50
C LYS A 236 35.31 3.73 11.10
N THR A 237 34.51 3.92 10.05
CA THR A 237 34.92 3.62 8.67
C THR A 237 34.85 4.80 7.72
N GLY A 238 34.14 5.87 8.09
CA GLY A 238 33.81 7.01 7.23
C GLY A 238 32.71 6.76 6.22
N LEU A 239 32.03 5.61 6.25
CA LEU A 239 30.89 5.29 5.36
C LEU A 239 29.64 6.02 5.81
N ASP A 240 29.17 7.00 5.02
CA ASP A 240 27.93 7.73 5.24
C ASP A 240 26.79 7.08 4.45
N ILE A 241 26.03 6.18 5.08
CA ILE A 241 24.89 5.47 4.47
C ILE A 241 23.59 6.12 4.92
N PRO A 242 22.79 6.69 3.99
CA PRO A 242 21.50 7.31 4.29
C PRO A 242 20.39 6.29 4.50
N ILE A 243 19.31 6.74 5.14
CA ILE A 243 18.07 5.98 5.31
C ILE A 243 16.95 6.62 4.50
N HIS A 244 16.17 5.81 3.77
CA HIS A 244 14.84 6.12 3.30
C HIS A 244 13.85 5.29 4.12
N VAL A 245 12.87 5.92 4.76
CA VAL A 245 11.84 5.18 5.52
C VAL A 245 10.66 4.90 4.63
N ASP A 246 10.37 3.62 4.38
CA ASP A 246 9.11 3.22 3.79
C ASP A 246 8.01 3.20 4.86
N ALA A 247 7.33 4.31 5.01
CA ALA A 247 6.23 4.49 5.94
C ALA A 247 4.86 4.36 5.25
N ALA A 248 4.78 3.56 4.17
CA ALA A 248 3.57 3.43 3.36
C ALA A 248 2.31 3.20 4.20
N SER A 249 2.41 2.43 5.27
CA SER A 249 1.30 2.15 6.20
C SER A 249 1.42 2.96 7.49
N GLY A 250 2.60 2.95 8.15
CA GLY A 250 2.80 3.53 9.48
C GLY A 250 2.86 5.05 9.53
N GLY A 251 3.16 5.72 8.41
CA GLY A 251 3.35 7.17 8.37
C GLY A 251 2.12 8.03 8.73
N PHE A 252 0.92 7.43 8.68
CA PHE A 252 -0.33 8.01 9.18
C PHE A 252 -0.86 7.31 10.45
N ILE A 253 -0.08 6.46 11.09
CA ILE A 253 -0.41 5.81 12.37
C ILE A 253 0.50 6.31 13.47
N ALA A 254 1.81 6.11 13.34
CA ALA A 254 2.79 6.43 14.37
C ALA A 254 2.71 7.88 14.88
N PRO A 255 2.58 8.92 14.03
CA PRO A 255 2.50 10.30 14.52
C PRO A 255 1.31 10.58 15.43
N PHE A 256 0.24 9.82 15.31
CA PHE A 256 -0.99 10.02 16.07
C PHE A 256 -1.10 9.09 17.28
N LEU A 257 -0.69 7.83 17.16
CA LEU A 257 -0.83 6.83 18.23
C LEU A 257 0.44 6.65 19.07
N GLN A 258 1.62 6.86 18.47
CA GLN A 258 2.92 6.71 19.13
C GLN A 258 3.80 7.93 18.86
N PRO A 259 3.42 9.16 19.29
CA PRO A 259 4.15 10.40 18.95
C PRO A 259 5.59 10.43 19.48
N ASP A 260 5.87 9.65 20.54
CA ASP A 260 7.21 9.55 21.14
C ASP A 260 8.14 8.59 20.40
N LEU A 261 7.60 7.74 19.49
CA LEU A 261 8.41 6.83 18.68
C LEU A 261 9.30 7.62 17.71
N ILE A 262 10.60 7.43 17.82
CA ILE A 262 11.58 8.10 16.95
C ILE A 262 11.86 7.22 15.73
N TRP A 263 11.37 7.66 14.56
CA TRP A 263 11.49 6.94 13.30
C TRP A 263 11.66 7.87 12.09
N ASP A 264 11.41 9.15 12.27
CA ASP A 264 11.19 10.19 11.27
C ASP A 264 12.41 11.14 11.12
N PHE A 265 12.18 12.33 10.62
CA PHE A 265 13.23 13.34 10.42
C PHE A 265 13.92 13.86 11.69
N ARG A 266 13.50 13.43 12.88
CA ARG A 266 14.31 13.61 14.11
C ARG A 266 15.64 12.85 14.03
N LEU A 267 15.72 11.83 13.18
CA LEU A 267 16.95 11.11 12.86
C LEU A 267 17.65 11.79 11.66
N PRO A 268 18.82 12.42 11.82
CA PRO A 268 19.50 13.14 10.73
C PRO A 268 19.85 12.26 9.52
N ARG A 269 19.98 10.96 9.72
CA ARG A 269 20.28 9.96 8.69
C ARG A 269 19.07 9.63 7.82
N VAL A 270 17.86 9.88 8.28
CA VAL A 270 16.65 9.75 7.47
C VAL A 270 16.59 10.92 6.48
N LYS A 271 16.78 10.61 5.19
CA LYS A 271 16.86 11.61 4.11
C LYS A 271 15.55 11.78 3.38
N SER A 272 14.72 10.73 3.36
CA SER A 272 13.38 10.79 2.76
C SER A 272 12.43 9.79 3.41
N ILE A 273 11.14 10.09 3.31
CA ILE A 273 10.04 9.26 3.83
C ILE A 273 8.96 9.21 2.76
N ASN A 274 8.41 8.03 2.49
CA ASN A 274 7.20 7.90 1.70
C ASN A 274 6.01 7.43 2.54
N VAL A 275 4.80 7.75 2.09
CA VAL A 275 3.55 7.24 2.68
C VAL A 275 2.47 7.05 1.63
N SER A 276 1.55 6.11 1.84
CA SER A 276 0.32 5.99 1.07
C SER A 276 -0.80 6.84 1.68
N GLY A 277 -1.16 7.94 1.03
CA GLY A 277 -2.34 8.72 1.40
C GLY A 277 -3.63 7.88 1.30
N HIS A 278 -3.64 6.92 0.39
CA HIS A 278 -4.78 6.04 0.15
C HIS A 278 -4.88 4.81 1.08
N LYS A 279 -3.96 4.67 2.05
CA LYS A 279 -4.07 3.69 3.14
C LYS A 279 -4.63 4.38 4.39
N TYR A 280 -3.83 4.50 5.43
CA TYR A 280 -4.23 5.18 6.68
C TYR A 280 -4.25 6.72 6.58
N GLY A 281 -3.88 7.30 5.44
CA GLY A 281 -4.18 8.70 5.10
C GLY A 281 -5.65 8.96 4.78
N LEU A 282 -6.47 7.88 4.71
CA LEU A 282 -7.93 7.90 4.62
C LEU A 282 -8.48 8.52 3.32
N VAL A 283 -7.72 8.43 2.22
CA VAL A 283 -8.11 8.90 0.89
C VAL A 283 -8.37 7.71 -0.02
N TYR A 284 -9.26 7.83 -1.00
CA TYR A 284 -9.47 6.84 -2.04
C TYR A 284 -8.20 6.51 -2.84
N PRO A 285 -8.12 5.33 -3.49
CA PRO A 285 -6.95 4.88 -4.25
C PRO A 285 -6.42 5.95 -5.22
N GLY A 286 -5.09 5.97 -5.39
CA GLY A 286 -4.42 6.86 -6.33
C GLY A 286 -3.64 8.01 -5.66
N LEU A 287 -3.23 7.85 -4.40
CA LEU A 287 -2.44 8.87 -3.70
C LEU A 287 -1.32 8.25 -2.86
N GLY A 288 -0.12 8.74 -3.06
CA GLY A 288 1.04 8.59 -2.19
C GLY A 288 1.78 9.91 -2.04
N TRP A 289 2.73 9.95 -1.14
CA TRP A 289 3.58 11.10 -0.88
C TRP A 289 5.02 10.66 -0.68
N VAL A 290 5.96 11.46 -1.16
CA VAL A 290 7.37 11.39 -0.77
C VAL A 290 7.83 12.76 -0.33
N ILE A 291 8.51 12.80 0.81
CA ILE A 291 9.05 14.01 1.42
C ILE A 291 10.55 13.79 1.64
N TRP A 292 11.37 14.76 1.27
CA TRP A 292 12.81 14.79 1.58
C TRP A 292 13.04 15.68 2.79
N ARG A 293 13.99 15.28 3.63
CA ARG A 293 14.34 16.02 4.86
C ARG A 293 14.72 17.45 4.58
N GLU A 294 15.60 17.63 3.60
CA GLU A 294 16.13 18.92 3.16
C GLU A 294 16.13 18.99 1.64
N LYS A 295 16.20 20.20 1.09
CA LYS A 295 16.19 20.42 -0.36
C LYS A 295 17.36 19.70 -1.05
N GLU A 296 18.50 19.63 -0.39
CA GLU A 296 19.74 19.01 -0.88
C GLU A 296 19.63 17.48 -0.98
N ASP A 297 18.67 16.87 -0.26
CA ASP A 297 18.41 15.42 -0.32
C ASP A 297 17.64 15.01 -1.57
N LEU A 298 17.04 15.98 -2.31
CA LEU A 298 16.50 15.81 -3.66
C LEU A 298 17.51 16.35 -4.69
N PRO A 299 18.27 15.50 -5.39
CA PRO A 299 19.24 15.93 -6.40
C PRO A 299 18.61 16.72 -7.53
N GLU A 300 19.23 17.85 -7.94
CA GLU A 300 18.71 18.75 -8.96
C GLU A 300 18.55 18.10 -10.35
N ASP A 301 19.32 17.06 -10.66
CA ASP A 301 19.24 16.32 -11.91
C ASP A 301 17.98 15.43 -12.02
N LEU A 302 17.22 15.29 -10.93
CA LEU A 302 15.88 14.70 -10.94
C LEU A 302 14.77 15.74 -11.16
N ILE A 303 15.08 17.04 -11.16
CA ILE A 303 14.11 18.12 -11.34
C ILE A 303 14.12 18.56 -12.79
N PHE A 304 13.10 18.18 -13.55
CA PHE A 304 12.90 18.61 -14.92
C PHE A 304 12.13 19.93 -14.97
N ARG A 305 12.40 20.76 -15.98
CA ARG A 305 11.70 22.03 -16.18
C ARG A 305 10.94 21.98 -17.48
N VAL A 306 9.66 22.28 -17.41
CA VAL A 306 8.74 22.25 -18.54
C VAL A 306 8.28 23.68 -18.84
N SER A 307 8.40 24.13 -20.09
CA SER A 307 8.05 25.51 -20.51
C SER A 307 6.82 25.60 -21.41
N TYR A 308 6.40 24.51 -22.03
CA TYR A 308 5.33 24.50 -23.02
C TYR A 308 3.90 24.48 -22.43
N LEU A 309 3.78 24.43 -21.11
CA LEU A 309 2.50 24.54 -20.38
C LEU A 309 2.28 25.95 -19.79
N GLY A 310 2.91 26.98 -20.35
CA GLY A 310 2.67 28.36 -19.94
C GLY A 310 3.63 28.95 -18.90
N GLY A 311 4.72 28.27 -18.54
CA GLY A 311 5.69 28.76 -17.57
C GLY A 311 6.88 27.82 -17.37
N ASN A 312 7.86 28.22 -16.56
CA ASN A 312 8.98 27.37 -16.18
C ASN A 312 8.59 26.53 -14.97
N MET A 313 7.96 25.37 -15.19
CA MET A 313 7.42 24.52 -14.14
C MET A 313 8.38 23.40 -13.76
N PRO A 314 8.88 23.35 -12.53
CA PRO A 314 9.65 22.21 -12.07
C PRO A 314 8.72 21.00 -11.85
N THR A 315 9.14 19.83 -12.34
CA THR A 315 8.49 18.54 -12.10
C THR A 315 9.54 17.48 -11.80
N PHE A 316 9.27 16.60 -10.85
CA PHE A 316 10.12 15.47 -10.49
C PHE A 316 9.32 14.20 -10.16
N ALA A 317 7.99 14.22 -10.29
CA ALA A 317 7.17 13.02 -10.31
C ALA A 317 7.51 12.14 -11.52
N LEU A 318 7.41 10.82 -11.39
CA LEU A 318 7.63 9.90 -12.51
C LEU A 318 6.52 10.05 -13.56
N ASN A 319 5.28 10.19 -13.10
CA ASN A 319 4.14 10.42 -13.96
C ASN A 319 4.01 11.90 -14.31
N PHE A 320 3.80 12.21 -15.59
CA PHE A 320 3.57 13.58 -16.06
C PHE A 320 2.14 14.01 -15.70
N SER A 321 1.15 13.58 -16.47
CA SER A 321 -0.26 13.79 -16.13
C SER A 321 -0.68 12.82 -15.01
N ARG A 322 -1.27 13.35 -13.95
CA ARG A 322 -1.76 12.57 -12.82
C ARG A 322 -2.96 13.24 -12.14
N PRO A 323 -3.87 12.48 -11.52
CA PRO A 323 -5.08 13.02 -10.94
C PRO A 323 -4.78 13.93 -9.76
N GLY A 324 -5.45 15.10 -9.70
CA GLY A 324 -5.36 16.06 -8.61
C GLY A 324 -6.45 15.91 -7.54
N ALA A 325 -7.56 15.27 -7.88
CA ALA A 325 -8.68 15.13 -6.95
C ALA A 325 -8.28 14.48 -5.63
N GLN A 326 -7.44 13.44 -5.64
CA GLN A 326 -6.99 12.74 -4.45
C GLN A 326 -6.12 13.64 -3.54
N VAL A 327 -5.37 14.58 -4.12
CA VAL A 327 -4.61 15.58 -3.38
C VAL A 327 -5.57 16.50 -2.61
N LEU A 328 -6.64 16.96 -3.26
CA LEU A 328 -7.68 17.75 -2.64
C LEU A 328 -8.38 17.00 -1.51
N LEU A 329 -8.63 15.70 -1.69
CA LEU A 329 -9.21 14.83 -0.65
C LEU A 329 -8.27 14.65 0.55
N GLN A 330 -6.95 14.59 0.35
CA GLN A 330 -6.01 14.55 1.47
C GLN A 330 -6.06 15.84 2.28
N TYR A 331 -6.09 16.97 1.59
CA TYR A 331 -6.20 18.26 2.26
C TYR A 331 -7.55 18.42 2.97
N TYR A 332 -8.65 17.94 2.35
CA TYR A 332 -9.96 17.84 2.99
C TYR A 332 -9.86 17.10 4.34
N ASN A 333 -9.22 15.93 4.35
CA ASN A 333 -9.04 15.14 5.57
C ASN A 333 -8.20 15.89 6.61
N PHE A 334 -7.15 16.60 6.22
CA PHE A 334 -6.36 17.40 7.15
C PHE A 334 -7.18 18.49 7.80
N LEU A 335 -8.03 19.17 7.04
CA LEU A 335 -8.94 20.21 7.56
C LEU A 335 -10.07 19.62 8.39
N ARG A 336 -10.69 18.53 7.90
CA ARG A 336 -11.89 17.94 8.51
C ARG A 336 -11.58 17.20 9.80
N LEU A 337 -10.49 16.48 9.85
CA LEU A 337 -10.14 15.62 10.98
C LEU A 337 -9.23 16.34 11.98
N GLY A 338 -8.23 17.06 11.48
CA GLY A 338 -7.15 17.55 12.34
C GLY A 338 -6.42 16.41 13.05
N LYS A 339 -5.56 16.73 14.00
CA LYS A 339 -4.82 15.71 14.79
C LYS A 339 -5.76 14.83 15.63
N GLU A 340 -6.76 15.43 16.25
CA GLU A 340 -7.73 14.72 17.10
C GLU A 340 -8.58 13.72 16.30
N GLY A 341 -9.06 14.10 15.12
CA GLY A 341 -9.86 13.23 14.28
C GLY A 341 -9.05 12.06 13.71
N TYR A 342 -7.81 12.32 13.24
CA TYR A 342 -6.92 11.24 12.84
C TYR A 342 -6.63 10.29 14.02
N TYR A 343 -6.28 10.81 15.18
CA TYR A 343 -6.09 10.01 16.39
C TYR A 343 -7.32 9.12 16.66
N ALA A 344 -8.52 9.68 16.67
CA ALA A 344 -9.74 8.96 16.99
C ALA A 344 -10.02 7.82 15.99
N VAL A 345 -9.85 8.07 14.69
CA VAL A 345 -10.04 7.04 13.63
C VAL A 345 -9.00 5.92 13.74
N GLN A 346 -7.71 6.29 13.89
CA GLN A 346 -6.64 5.30 13.99
C GLN A 346 -6.73 4.51 15.28
N LYS A 347 -7.09 5.17 16.40
CA LYS A 347 -7.29 4.51 17.69
C LYS A 347 -8.43 3.49 17.64
N THR A 348 -9.55 3.84 17.03
CA THR A 348 -10.68 2.91 16.85
C THR A 348 -10.27 1.69 16.02
N SER A 349 -9.49 1.92 14.95
CA SER A 349 -8.98 0.82 14.11
C SER A 349 -8.04 -0.08 14.91
N GLN A 350 -7.14 0.49 15.70
CA GLN A 350 -6.21 -0.25 16.55
C GLN A 350 -6.94 -1.06 17.63
N GLU A 351 -7.92 -0.46 18.31
CA GLU A 351 -8.72 -1.15 19.32
C GLU A 351 -9.50 -2.33 18.75
N ASN A 352 -9.98 -2.24 17.52
CA ASN A 352 -10.62 -3.35 16.83
C ASN A 352 -9.62 -4.44 16.43
N ALA A 353 -8.40 -4.08 16.03
CA ALA A 353 -7.34 -5.05 15.75
C ALA A 353 -6.93 -5.80 17.02
N LEU A 354 -6.68 -5.10 18.13
CA LEU A 354 -6.34 -5.68 19.42
C LEU A 354 -7.46 -6.58 19.97
N PHE A 355 -8.73 -6.20 19.78
CA PHE A 355 -9.86 -7.05 20.13
C PHE A 355 -9.85 -8.35 19.33
N LEU A 356 -9.70 -8.31 18.03
CA LEU A 356 -9.64 -9.51 17.18
C LEU A 356 -8.44 -10.38 17.54
N SER A 357 -7.28 -9.76 17.76
CA SER A 357 -6.06 -10.47 18.16
C SER A 357 -6.24 -11.23 19.46
N LYS A 358 -6.85 -10.60 20.46
CA LYS A 358 -7.16 -11.22 21.74
C LYS A 358 -8.10 -12.43 21.56
N GLU A 359 -9.24 -12.22 20.88
CA GLU A 359 -10.24 -13.28 20.67
C GLU A 359 -9.68 -14.49 19.89
N ILE A 360 -8.84 -14.25 18.87
CA ILE A 360 -8.19 -15.31 18.08
C ILE A 360 -7.10 -15.99 18.93
N GLY A 361 -6.29 -15.24 19.68
CA GLY A 361 -5.22 -15.76 20.52
C GLY A 361 -5.70 -16.58 21.72
N GLU A 362 -6.95 -16.37 22.20
CA GLU A 362 -7.59 -17.19 23.23
C GLU A 362 -8.05 -18.57 22.70
N MET A 363 -8.09 -18.77 21.38
CA MET A 363 -8.44 -20.07 20.77
C MET A 363 -7.22 -21.00 20.78
N GLU A 364 -7.42 -22.26 21.17
CA GLU A 364 -6.35 -23.28 21.30
C GLU A 364 -5.50 -23.46 20.02
N ALA A 365 -6.14 -23.29 18.86
CA ALA A 365 -5.56 -23.56 17.56
C ALA A 365 -4.51 -22.53 17.09
N PHE A 366 -4.50 -21.31 17.65
CA PHE A 366 -3.79 -20.19 17.06
C PHE A 366 -2.73 -19.58 17.98
N GLU A 367 -1.67 -19.08 17.36
CA GLU A 367 -0.62 -18.28 17.96
C GLU A 367 -0.54 -16.92 17.24
N ILE A 368 -0.62 -15.83 18.00
CA ILE A 368 -0.52 -14.46 17.45
C ILE A 368 0.94 -14.14 17.21
N ILE A 369 1.24 -13.69 15.99
CA ILE A 369 2.58 -13.22 15.56
C ILE A 369 2.67 -11.70 15.70
N ALA A 370 1.61 -10.99 15.34
CA ALA A 370 1.48 -9.54 15.50
C ALA A 370 0.06 -9.22 15.97
N ASP A 371 -0.06 -8.42 17.00
CA ASP A 371 -1.33 -8.17 17.69
C ASP A 371 -2.08 -6.92 17.21
N GLY A 372 -1.45 -6.06 16.40
CA GLY A 372 -2.01 -4.80 15.94
C GLY A 372 -1.64 -3.59 16.79
N SER A 373 -0.67 -3.71 17.71
CA SER A 373 -0.19 -2.62 18.56
C SER A 373 0.64 -1.58 17.80
N ASP A 374 1.39 -1.99 16.76
CA ASP A 374 2.16 -1.08 15.91
C ASP A 374 1.24 -0.32 14.93
N ILE A 375 0.71 -1.02 13.95
CA ILE A 375 -0.38 -0.52 13.09
C ILE A 375 -1.59 -1.45 13.24
N PRO A 376 -2.82 -1.04 12.86
CA PRO A 376 -4.03 -1.86 13.00
C PRO A 376 -4.04 -3.11 12.09
N VAL A 377 -3.01 -3.93 12.20
CA VAL A 377 -2.81 -5.16 11.44
C VAL A 377 -2.44 -6.27 12.39
N LEU A 378 -3.20 -7.35 12.39
CA LEU A 378 -2.89 -8.53 13.18
C LEU A 378 -2.56 -9.72 12.27
N ALA A 379 -1.67 -10.58 12.74
CA ALA A 379 -1.26 -11.79 12.04
C ALA A 379 -1.14 -12.97 13.01
N TRP A 380 -1.52 -14.15 12.53
CA TRP A 380 -1.47 -15.38 13.33
C TRP A 380 -1.11 -16.59 12.47
N LYS A 381 -0.63 -17.63 13.13
CA LYS A 381 -0.36 -18.95 12.55
C LYS A 381 -1.09 -20.04 13.32
N LEU A 382 -1.08 -21.27 12.81
CA LEU A 382 -1.44 -22.43 13.65
C LEU A 382 -0.39 -22.61 14.73
N LYS A 383 -0.85 -22.93 15.95
CA LYS A 383 0.03 -23.17 17.09
C LYS A 383 0.88 -24.41 16.85
N GLU A 384 2.11 -24.39 17.27
CA GLU A 384 2.99 -25.54 17.19
C GLU A 384 2.40 -26.75 17.92
N GLY A 385 2.41 -27.91 17.26
CA GLY A 385 1.79 -29.14 17.78
C GLY A 385 0.28 -29.26 17.54
N TYR A 386 -0.41 -28.22 17.08
CA TYR A 386 -1.81 -28.30 16.65
C TYR A 386 -1.86 -28.76 15.18
N THR A 387 -2.29 -30.00 14.94
CA THR A 387 -2.26 -30.66 13.62
C THR A 387 -3.67 -31.03 13.14
N PRO A 388 -4.49 -30.06 12.72
CA PRO A 388 -5.84 -30.34 12.23
C PRO A 388 -5.82 -30.95 10.81
N ASN A 389 -6.97 -31.49 10.38
CA ASN A 389 -7.18 -31.98 9.02
C ASN A 389 -7.38 -30.84 7.96
N TRP A 390 -7.08 -29.61 8.31
CA TRP A 390 -7.24 -28.43 7.46
C TRP A 390 -6.05 -27.48 7.62
N THR A 391 -5.92 -26.57 6.69
CA THR A 391 -4.86 -25.54 6.63
C THR A 391 -5.44 -24.14 6.79
N LEU A 392 -4.60 -23.13 7.02
CA LEU A 392 -5.03 -21.73 7.02
C LEU A 392 -5.61 -21.28 5.67
N TYR A 393 -5.23 -21.93 4.57
CA TYR A 393 -5.86 -21.69 3.27
C TYR A 393 -7.30 -22.21 3.23
N ASP A 394 -7.58 -23.32 3.89
CA ASP A 394 -8.95 -23.86 4.02
C ASP A 394 -9.82 -22.94 4.87
N LEU A 395 -9.25 -22.41 5.97
CA LEU A 395 -9.92 -21.40 6.80
C LEU A 395 -10.22 -20.12 6.00
N SER A 396 -9.28 -19.67 5.19
CA SER A 396 -9.49 -18.53 4.29
C SER A 396 -10.64 -18.79 3.30
N ARG A 397 -10.70 -19.99 2.69
CA ARG A 397 -11.80 -20.40 1.80
C ARG A 397 -13.13 -20.48 2.54
N GLN A 398 -13.15 -21.04 3.73
CA GLN A 398 -14.37 -21.15 4.54
C GLN A 398 -14.90 -19.76 4.95
N LEU A 399 -14.03 -18.83 5.33
CA LEU A 399 -14.43 -17.45 5.65
C LEU A 399 -15.06 -16.73 4.44
N ARG A 400 -14.61 -17.04 3.21
CA ARG A 400 -15.24 -16.50 1.99
C ARG A 400 -16.70 -16.91 1.81
N THR A 401 -17.12 -18.05 2.34
CA THR A 401 -18.55 -18.44 2.29
C THR A 401 -19.45 -17.51 3.08
N TYR A 402 -18.88 -16.77 4.05
CA TYR A 402 -19.54 -15.70 4.79
C TYR A 402 -19.28 -14.31 4.17
N GLY A 403 -18.54 -14.23 3.05
CA GLY A 403 -18.17 -12.99 2.38
C GLY A 403 -16.86 -12.35 2.86
N TRP A 404 -16.21 -12.88 3.89
CA TRP A 404 -14.97 -12.34 4.41
C TRP A 404 -13.77 -12.70 3.53
N GLN A 405 -12.96 -11.70 3.19
CA GLN A 405 -11.70 -11.91 2.49
C GLN A 405 -10.53 -11.73 3.47
N VAL A 406 -9.99 -12.86 3.94
CA VAL A 406 -8.84 -12.92 4.85
C VAL A 406 -7.77 -13.79 4.18
N PRO A 407 -6.61 -13.25 3.78
CA PRO A 407 -5.60 -14.01 3.06
C PRO A 407 -4.81 -14.91 3.99
N GLY A 408 -4.48 -16.12 3.51
CA GLY A 408 -3.44 -16.97 4.04
C GLY A 408 -2.26 -16.98 3.06
N TYR A 409 -1.03 -16.88 3.55
CA TYR A 409 0.19 -16.87 2.73
C TYR A 409 1.43 -17.27 3.55
N PRO A 410 2.50 -17.76 2.89
CA PRO A 410 3.76 -18.04 3.57
C PRO A 410 4.47 -16.75 3.98
N LEU A 411 5.28 -16.80 5.02
CA LEU A 411 6.26 -15.76 5.33
C LEU A 411 7.33 -15.69 4.23
N PRO A 412 8.11 -14.60 4.14
CA PRO A 412 9.13 -14.45 3.10
C PRO A 412 10.32 -15.38 3.31
N ALA A 413 11.34 -15.22 2.46
CA ALA A 413 12.55 -16.04 2.40
C ALA A 413 13.13 -16.39 3.78
N ASP A 414 13.54 -17.65 3.92
CA ASP A 414 14.02 -18.34 5.14
C ASP A 414 12.94 -18.67 6.19
N MET A 415 11.67 -18.31 5.94
CA MET A 415 10.51 -18.65 6.79
C MET A 415 9.29 -19.13 5.96
N GLU A 416 9.48 -19.57 4.73
CA GLU A 416 8.38 -19.92 3.80
C GLU A 416 7.56 -21.13 4.26
N GLU A 417 8.09 -21.96 5.14
CA GLU A 417 7.36 -23.09 5.74
C GLU A 417 6.28 -22.61 6.73
N ILE A 418 6.37 -21.36 7.20
CA ILE A 418 5.39 -20.78 8.13
C ILE A 418 4.31 -20.07 7.33
N THR A 419 3.12 -20.69 7.29
CA THR A 419 1.92 -20.03 6.75
C THR A 419 1.25 -19.19 7.83
N ILE A 420 0.89 -17.96 7.49
CA ILE A 420 0.15 -17.04 8.35
C ILE A 420 -1.16 -16.61 7.71
N MET A 421 -2.09 -16.15 8.52
CA MET A 421 -3.21 -15.30 8.09
C MET A 421 -3.06 -13.90 8.67
N ARG A 422 -3.60 -12.91 7.97
CA ARG A 422 -3.52 -11.51 8.38
C ARG A 422 -4.84 -10.79 8.15
N ILE A 423 -5.19 -9.90 9.09
CA ILE A 423 -6.28 -8.94 8.96
C ILE A 423 -5.72 -7.52 9.00
N VAL A 424 -6.19 -6.69 8.08
CA VAL A 424 -5.98 -5.24 8.07
C VAL A 424 -7.26 -4.57 8.52
N VAL A 425 -7.23 -3.94 9.69
CA VAL A 425 -8.35 -3.16 10.20
C VAL A 425 -8.22 -1.72 9.69
N ARG A 426 -9.27 -1.26 9.01
CA ARG A 426 -9.31 0.06 8.36
C ARG A 426 -10.52 0.86 8.80
N ASN A 427 -10.50 2.16 8.50
CA ASN A 427 -11.69 3.00 8.65
C ASN A 427 -12.91 2.36 7.96
N GLY A 428 -14.04 2.31 8.69
CA GLY A 428 -15.28 1.65 8.26
C GLY A 428 -15.44 0.22 8.79
N PHE A 429 -14.44 -0.38 9.44
CA PHE A 429 -14.57 -1.66 10.14
C PHE A 429 -14.93 -1.39 11.61
N SER A 430 -16.23 -1.45 11.91
CA SER A 430 -16.77 -1.15 13.24
C SER A 430 -16.58 -2.30 14.25
N ARG A 431 -16.78 -2.02 15.53
CA ARG A 431 -16.82 -3.04 16.59
C ARG A 431 -17.88 -4.12 16.32
N ASP A 432 -19.04 -3.74 15.80
CA ASP A 432 -20.10 -4.70 15.46
C ASP A 432 -19.67 -5.64 14.33
N LEU A 433 -18.97 -5.13 13.33
CA LEU A 433 -18.35 -5.97 12.28
C LEU A 433 -17.28 -6.89 12.85
N ALA A 434 -16.49 -6.44 13.82
CA ALA A 434 -15.51 -7.28 14.49
C ALA A 434 -16.17 -8.43 15.26
N HIS A 435 -17.27 -8.17 15.97
CA HIS A 435 -18.05 -9.22 16.62
C HIS A 435 -18.65 -10.20 15.61
N LEU A 436 -19.26 -9.71 14.52
CA LEU A 436 -19.82 -10.55 13.47
C LEU A 436 -18.72 -11.42 12.83
N PHE A 437 -17.56 -10.84 12.57
CA PHE A 437 -16.40 -11.58 12.06
C PHE A 437 -16.03 -12.73 13.02
N MET A 438 -15.93 -12.47 14.32
CA MET A 438 -15.57 -13.50 15.30
C MET A 438 -16.61 -14.62 15.40
N VAL A 439 -17.91 -14.30 15.26
CA VAL A 439 -18.94 -15.33 15.18
C VAL A 439 -18.72 -16.24 13.97
N ASN A 440 -18.53 -15.67 12.79
CA ASN A 440 -18.28 -16.43 11.56
C ASN A 440 -16.92 -17.17 11.60
N PHE A 441 -15.90 -16.56 12.20
CA PHE A 441 -14.58 -17.17 12.36
C PHE A 441 -14.66 -18.44 13.22
N LYS A 442 -15.32 -18.38 14.39
CA LYS A 442 -15.53 -19.52 15.29
C LYS A 442 -16.34 -20.62 14.57
N GLN A 443 -17.41 -20.25 13.88
CA GLN A 443 -18.20 -21.20 13.06
C GLN A 443 -17.38 -21.86 11.95
N ALA A 444 -16.50 -21.11 11.28
CA ALA A 444 -15.62 -21.65 10.23
C ALA A 444 -14.63 -22.67 10.82
N VAL A 445 -14.03 -22.37 11.97
CA VAL A 445 -13.11 -23.29 12.66
C VAL A 445 -13.85 -24.55 13.17
N GLU A 446 -15.02 -24.39 13.76
CA GLU A 446 -15.87 -25.52 14.22
C GLU A 446 -16.25 -26.42 13.03
N PHE A 447 -16.68 -25.83 11.91
CA PHE A 447 -16.98 -26.59 10.70
C PHE A 447 -15.77 -27.38 10.22
N LEU A 448 -14.60 -26.76 10.08
CA LEU A 448 -13.39 -27.41 9.61
C LEU A 448 -12.93 -28.53 10.58
N ASN A 449 -13.05 -28.32 11.89
CA ASN A 449 -12.74 -29.34 12.89
C ASN A 449 -13.71 -30.52 12.90
N SER A 450 -14.95 -30.34 12.38
CA SER A 450 -15.94 -31.44 12.26
C SER A 450 -15.69 -32.38 11.07
N LEU A 451 -14.73 -32.07 10.19
CA LEU A 451 -14.45 -32.85 9.01
C LEU A 451 -13.63 -34.10 9.37
N ASP A 452 -14.17 -35.28 9.08
CA ASP A 452 -13.50 -36.57 9.31
C ASP A 452 -12.31 -36.84 8.35
N ARG A 453 -12.19 -36.04 7.31
CA ARG A 453 -11.15 -36.17 6.25
C ARG A 453 -10.56 -34.84 5.92
N PRO A 454 -9.28 -34.80 5.49
CA PRO A 454 -8.68 -33.57 4.97
C PRO A 454 -9.51 -32.97 3.85
N VAL A 455 -9.57 -31.63 3.82
CA VAL A 455 -10.16 -30.89 2.69
C VAL A 455 -9.42 -31.30 1.41
N LEU A 456 -10.15 -31.69 0.37
CA LEU A 456 -9.55 -32.08 -0.89
C LEU A 456 -8.75 -30.92 -1.45
N LYS A 457 -7.45 -31.16 -1.63
CA LYS A 457 -6.58 -30.18 -2.26
C LYS A 457 -6.94 -30.04 -3.73
N ASP A 458 -7.36 -28.86 -4.14
CA ASP A 458 -7.46 -28.54 -5.57
C ASP A 458 -6.04 -28.29 -6.07
N THR A 459 -5.47 -29.29 -6.76
CA THR A 459 -4.07 -29.28 -7.24
C THR A 459 -3.71 -28.12 -8.18
N LYS A 460 -4.70 -27.34 -8.62
CA LYS A 460 -4.50 -26.13 -9.43
C LYS A 460 -4.38 -24.83 -8.63
N TYR A 461 -4.72 -24.83 -7.34
CA TYR A 461 -4.82 -23.61 -6.51
C TYR A 461 -4.12 -23.75 -5.16
N ASP A 462 -3.18 -24.66 -5.02
CA ASP A 462 -2.53 -24.99 -3.73
C ASP A 462 -1.60 -23.88 -3.18
N ASN A 463 -1.32 -22.81 -3.93
CA ASN A 463 -0.36 -21.76 -3.56
C ASN A 463 -0.98 -20.37 -3.39
N GLY A 464 -2.14 -20.26 -2.73
CA GLY A 464 -2.77 -18.96 -2.45
C GLY A 464 -3.66 -18.44 -3.59
N PHE A 465 -4.02 -17.16 -3.54
CA PHE A 465 -4.86 -16.54 -4.55
C PHE A 465 -4.03 -16.21 -5.79
N HIS A 466 -4.28 -16.92 -6.89
CA HIS A 466 -3.82 -16.51 -8.21
C HIS A 466 -4.89 -15.56 -8.81
N HIS A 467 -4.47 -14.36 -9.15
CA HIS A 467 -5.25 -13.42 -9.95
C HIS A 467 -5.17 -13.77 -11.44
#